data_d9f1264b6205be0525fa686826708ab1
#
_entry.id   d9f1264b6205be0525fa686826708ab1
#
_cell.length_a   1.000
_cell.length_b   1.000
_cell.length_c   1.000
_cell.angle_alpha   90.00
_cell.angle_beta   90.00
_cell.angle_gamma   90.00
#
_symmetry.space_group_name_H-M   'P 1'
#
loop_
_entity.id
_entity.type
_entity.pdbx_description
1 polymer ?
#
loop_
_entity_poly.entity_id
_entity_poly.type
_entity_poly.pdbx_seq_one_letter_code
_entity_poly.pdbx_strand_id
1 'polypeptide(L)'
;MSFFNAPTSEDDRLHQEMLHVAQKSRARRTFTSVVIGIILLLIIISAAWFSGKQQAQQAAQEVIDTLKATVQELQDEIEKMKNEPVVVTPVSPTIDLQLLHSKIESISELATVEYLYTDASEFSDSKHFVNWDVPGTKKSFILKWNGIIKAGVDLAQVELKLLENESNEENAKKTLVVYVPAAKILSYEIDEDSVEVLNESSNIFNPITVSDKVSFDSATRKAMESRAIENGLLDKAQENAEEILTQLIYFDSDIEENYTLKFYLIH
;
A
#
# COMPACT_ATOMS: atom_id res chain seq x y z
N MET A 1 72.19 -46.09 -32.60
CA MET A 1 72.51 -44.74 -32.12
C MET A 1 71.23 -43.89 -32.24
N SER A 2 70.58 -43.73 -31.14
CA SER A 2 69.34 -43.00 -31.08
C SER A 2 69.62 -41.73 -30.28
N PHE A 3 69.51 -40.61 -30.91
CA PHE A 3 69.56 -39.26 -30.21
C PHE A 3 68.17 -38.86 -29.78
N PHE A 4 67.89 -38.95 -28.49
CA PHE A 4 66.75 -38.36 -27.85
C PHE A 4 67.08 -36.90 -27.63
N ASN A 5 66.37 -36.02 -28.31
CA ASN A 5 66.44 -34.56 -28.08
C ASN A 5 65.45 -34.20 -26.94
N ALA A 6 66.03 -33.84 -25.81
CA ALA A 6 65.17 -33.33 -24.69
C ALA A 6 64.66 -31.90 -25.01
N PRO A 7 63.38 -31.59 -24.75
CA PRO A 7 62.92 -30.26 -24.95
C PRO A 7 63.60 -29.31 -23.97
N THR A 8 63.99 -28.15 -24.45
CA THR A 8 64.72 -27.16 -23.69
C THR A 8 63.77 -26.48 -22.72
N SER A 9 64.23 -26.19 -21.51
CA SER A 9 63.46 -25.56 -20.40
C SER A 9 62.84 -24.17 -20.71
N GLU A 10 63.14 -23.62 -21.85
CA GLU A 10 62.60 -22.35 -22.34
C GLU A 10 61.24 -22.53 -23.01
N ASP A 11 61.01 -23.58 -23.73
CA ASP A 11 59.69 -23.83 -24.37
C ASP A 11 58.59 -24.15 -23.35
N ASP A 12 58.93 -24.83 -22.27
CA ASP A 12 57.98 -25.09 -21.19
C ASP A 12 57.58 -23.81 -20.42
N ARG A 13 58.50 -22.87 -20.25
CA ARG A 13 58.22 -21.57 -19.63
C ARG A 13 57.35 -20.71 -20.51
N LEU A 14 57.63 -20.64 -21.79
CA LEU A 14 56.80 -19.88 -22.75
C LEU A 14 55.39 -20.47 -22.85
N HIS A 15 55.27 -21.78 -22.78
CA HIS A 15 53.96 -22.45 -22.79
C HIS A 15 53.16 -22.17 -21.52
N GLN A 16 53.79 -22.16 -20.35
CA GLN A 16 53.15 -21.81 -19.08
C GLN A 16 52.78 -20.33 -19.02
N GLU A 17 53.60 -19.41 -19.51
CA GLU A 17 53.27 -17.99 -19.58
C GLU A 17 52.08 -17.71 -20.52
N MET A 18 52.03 -18.34 -21.68
CA MET A 18 50.91 -18.20 -22.60
C MET A 18 49.59 -18.75 -22.00
N LEU A 19 49.63 -19.85 -21.27
CA LEU A 19 48.48 -20.39 -20.57
C LEU A 19 47.99 -19.45 -19.47
N HIS A 20 48.89 -18.85 -18.69
CA HIS A 20 48.58 -17.88 -17.65
C HIS A 20 47.95 -16.57 -18.21
N VAL A 21 48.45 -16.07 -19.32
CA VAL A 21 47.89 -14.88 -19.99
C VAL A 21 46.53 -15.19 -20.60
N ALA A 22 46.35 -16.37 -21.20
CA ALA A 22 45.05 -16.79 -21.76
C ALA A 22 43.99 -17.01 -20.67
N GLN A 23 44.37 -17.56 -19.51
CA GLN A 23 43.48 -17.78 -18.39
C GLN A 23 43.07 -16.45 -17.72
N LYS A 24 44.00 -15.51 -17.60
CA LYS A 24 43.74 -14.16 -17.04
C LYS A 24 42.83 -13.32 -17.95
N SER A 25 42.92 -13.49 -19.26
CA SER A 25 42.05 -12.78 -20.23
C SER A 25 40.62 -13.33 -20.25
N ARG A 26 40.45 -14.66 -20.06
CA ARG A 26 39.12 -15.29 -19.95
C ARG A 26 38.43 -14.87 -18.64
N ALA A 27 39.12 -14.87 -17.51
CA ALA A 27 38.58 -14.45 -16.24
C ALA A 27 38.15 -12.96 -16.24
N ARG A 28 38.88 -12.07 -16.91
CA ARG A 28 38.49 -10.67 -17.08
C ARG A 28 37.23 -10.50 -17.95
N ARG A 29 37.11 -11.25 -19.04
CA ARG A 29 35.93 -11.20 -19.92
C ARG A 29 34.67 -11.71 -19.24
N THR A 30 34.76 -12.78 -18.46
CA THR A 30 33.64 -13.31 -17.68
C THR A 30 33.23 -12.35 -16.55
N PHE A 31 34.19 -11.73 -15.87
CA PHE A 31 33.92 -10.76 -14.83
C PHE A 31 33.25 -9.51 -15.40
N THR A 32 33.71 -8.97 -16.53
CA THR A 32 33.07 -7.81 -17.17
C THR A 32 31.66 -8.12 -17.68
N SER A 33 31.42 -9.32 -18.26
CA SER A 33 30.08 -9.70 -18.70
C SER A 33 29.09 -9.90 -17.53
N VAL A 34 29.54 -10.41 -16.39
CA VAL A 34 28.72 -10.52 -15.18
C VAL A 34 28.40 -9.14 -14.61
N VAL A 35 29.37 -8.24 -14.54
CA VAL A 35 29.14 -6.86 -14.07
C VAL A 35 28.18 -6.10 -14.99
N ILE A 36 28.33 -6.25 -16.32
CA ILE A 36 27.39 -5.66 -17.27
C ILE A 36 25.97 -6.27 -17.11
N GLY A 37 25.88 -7.58 -16.90
CA GLY A 37 24.62 -8.26 -16.63
C GLY A 37 23.91 -7.73 -15.37
N ILE A 38 24.65 -7.53 -14.28
CA ILE A 38 24.12 -6.95 -13.03
C ILE A 38 23.65 -5.50 -13.25
N ILE A 39 24.43 -4.69 -13.98
CA ILE A 39 24.04 -3.30 -14.27
C ILE A 39 22.77 -3.26 -15.12
N LEU A 40 22.65 -4.09 -16.14
CA LEU A 40 21.43 -4.18 -16.94
C LEU A 40 20.23 -4.63 -16.13
N LEU A 41 20.41 -5.58 -15.23
CA LEU A 41 19.35 -6.07 -14.34
C LEU A 41 18.88 -4.96 -13.38
N LEU A 42 19.81 -4.20 -12.81
CA LEU A 42 19.48 -3.03 -11.97
C LEU A 42 18.76 -1.94 -12.76
N ILE A 43 19.12 -1.72 -14.03
CA ILE A 43 18.43 -0.76 -14.90
C ILE A 43 16.99 -1.24 -15.18
N ILE A 44 16.80 -2.53 -15.45
CA ILE A 44 15.46 -3.10 -15.68
C ILE A 44 14.59 -3.01 -14.44
N ILE A 45 15.15 -3.35 -13.27
CA ILE A 45 14.44 -3.23 -11.99
C ILE A 45 14.08 -1.77 -11.69
N SER A 46 15.01 -0.83 -11.91
CA SER A 46 14.74 0.60 -11.69
C SER A 46 13.69 1.14 -12.68
N ALA A 47 13.72 0.69 -13.94
CA ALA A 47 12.73 1.05 -14.94
C ALA A 47 11.34 0.48 -14.62
N ALA A 48 11.26 -0.78 -14.16
CA ALA A 48 10.03 -1.40 -13.73
C ALA A 48 9.44 -0.71 -12.49
N TRP A 49 10.29 -0.37 -11.52
CA TRP A 49 9.86 0.37 -10.32
C TRP A 49 9.40 1.79 -10.65
N PHE A 50 10.09 2.48 -11.58
CA PHE A 50 9.71 3.81 -12.04
C PHE A 50 8.42 3.80 -12.86
N SER A 51 8.21 2.78 -13.73
CA SER A 51 6.98 2.64 -14.52
C SER A 51 5.77 2.28 -13.64
N GLY A 52 5.95 1.47 -12.59
CA GLY A 52 4.89 1.16 -11.62
C GLY A 52 4.42 2.40 -10.85
N LYS A 53 5.35 3.26 -10.43
CA LYS A 53 5.02 4.55 -9.80
C LYS A 53 4.29 5.51 -10.75
N GLN A 54 4.71 5.55 -12.02
CA GLN A 54 4.03 6.38 -13.02
C GLN A 54 2.62 5.90 -13.32
N GLN A 55 2.39 4.59 -13.39
CA GLN A 55 1.05 4.04 -13.62
C GLN A 55 0.10 4.33 -12.46
N ALA A 56 0.55 4.20 -11.21
CA ALA A 56 -0.26 4.56 -10.03
C ALA A 56 -0.57 6.06 -9.97
N GLN A 57 0.39 6.91 -10.31
CA GLN A 57 0.17 8.36 -10.39
C GLN A 57 -0.74 8.74 -11.57
N GLN A 58 -0.63 8.05 -12.71
CA GLN A 58 -1.50 8.29 -13.86
C GLN A 58 -2.95 7.86 -13.58
N ALA A 59 -3.16 6.72 -12.92
CA ALA A 59 -4.49 6.27 -12.52
C ALA A 59 -5.13 7.22 -11.49
N ALA A 60 -4.37 7.69 -10.50
CA ALA A 60 -4.85 8.68 -9.55
C ALA A 60 -5.15 10.03 -10.23
N GLN A 61 -4.31 10.44 -11.18
CA GLN A 61 -4.51 11.68 -11.93
C GLN A 61 -5.72 11.58 -12.86
N GLU A 62 -5.96 10.42 -13.48
CA GLU A 62 -7.11 10.16 -14.32
C GLU A 62 -8.43 10.24 -13.55
N VAL A 63 -8.43 9.72 -12.31
CA VAL A 63 -9.58 9.88 -11.39
C VAL A 63 -9.79 11.33 -10.99
N ILE A 64 -8.72 12.05 -10.66
CA ILE A 64 -8.77 13.49 -10.32
C ILE A 64 -9.27 14.31 -11.53
N ASP A 65 -8.79 14.01 -12.71
CA ASP A 65 -9.18 14.74 -13.94
C ASP A 65 -10.61 14.40 -14.35
N THR A 66 -11.07 13.16 -14.14
CA THR A 66 -12.46 12.75 -14.31
C THR A 66 -13.38 13.45 -13.31
N LEU A 67 -12.96 13.50 -12.02
CA LEU A 67 -13.70 14.26 -11.02
C LEU A 67 -13.78 15.75 -11.37
N LYS A 68 -12.67 16.36 -11.80
CA LYS A 68 -12.64 17.76 -12.22
C LYS A 68 -13.55 18.01 -13.43
N ALA A 69 -13.53 17.09 -14.41
CA ALA A 69 -14.42 17.20 -15.57
C ALA A 69 -15.89 17.11 -15.19
N THR A 70 -16.25 16.19 -14.28
CA THR A 70 -17.63 16.06 -13.76
C THR A 70 -18.03 17.29 -12.96
N VAL A 71 -17.13 17.85 -12.16
CA VAL A 71 -17.34 19.09 -11.43
C VAL A 71 -17.53 20.27 -12.37
N GLN A 72 -16.74 20.34 -13.43
CA GLN A 72 -16.85 21.40 -14.45
C GLN A 72 -18.19 21.29 -15.22
N GLU A 73 -18.61 20.08 -15.58
CA GLU A 73 -19.88 19.81 -16.22
C GLU A 73 -21.08 20.20 -15.34
N LEU A 74 -21.00 19.87 -14.03
CA LEU A 74 -22.00 20.28 -13.05
C LEU A 74 -22.01 21.81 -12.83
N GLN A 75 -20.84 22.46 -12.86
CA GLN A 75 -20.76 23.93 -12.76
C GLN A 75 -21.38 24.61 -14.00
N ASP A 76 -21.11 24.09 -15.19
CA ASP A 76 -21.70 24.60 -16.45
C ASP A 76 -23.22 24.38 -16.49
N GLU A 77 -23.71 23.29 -15.91
CA GLU A 77 -25.14 23.00 -15.79
C GLU A 77 -25.82 23.93 -14.76
N ILE A 78 -25.15 24.22 -13.64
CA ILE A 78 -25.57 25.20 -12.64
C ILE A 78 -25.60 26.61 -13.26
N GLU A 79 -24.60 26.98 -14.06
CA GLU A 79 -24.54 28.28 -14.70
C GLU A 79 -25.64 28.45 -15.78
N LYS A 80 -26.01 27.39 -16.49
CA LYS A 80 -27.16 27.35 -17.37
C LYS A 80 -28.49 27.52 -16.62
N MET A 81 -28.67 26.86 -15.47
CA MET A 81 -29.86 27.01 -14.63
C MET A 81 -29.92 28.37 -13.95
N LYS A 82 -28.77 29.02 -13.68
CA LYS A 82 -28.72 30.36 -13.06
C LYS A 82 -29.13 31.48 -14.03
N ASN A 83 -29.10 31.25 -15.35
CA ASN A 83 -29.47 32.22 -16.37
C ASN A 83 -30.95 32.13 -16.81
N GLU A 84 -31.74 31.16 -16.28
CA GLU A 84 -33.18 31.22 -16.37
C GLU A 84 -33.71 32.18 -15.31
N PRO A 85 -34.61 33.12 -15.65
CA PRO A 85 -35.15 34.06 -14.67
C PRO A 85 -36.08 33.31 -13.70
N VAL A 86 -35.49 32.70 -12.70
CA VAL A 86 -36.25 32.14 -11.58
C VAL A 86 -36.74 33.30 -10.73
N VAL A 87 -38.03 33.38 -10.57
CA VAL A 87 -38.66 34.25 -9.57
C VAL A 87 -38.16 33.79 -8.20
N VAL A 88 -37.14 34.47 -7.67
CA VAL A 88 -36.51 34.16 -6.40
C VAL A 88 -37.47 34.61 -5.30
N THR A 89 -38.30 33.73 -4.80
CA THR A 89 -38.71 33.80 -3.40
C THR A 89 -37.45 33.54 -2.57
N PRO A 90 -37.12 34.31 -1.53
CA PRO A 90 -35.96 34.05 -0.68
C PRO A 90 -36.22 32.77 0.09
N VAL A 91 -35.83 31.64 -0.52
CA VAL A 91 -35.75 30.35 0.16
C VAL A 91 -34.37 30.33 0.80
N SER A 92 -34.33 30.39 2.12
CA SER A 92 -33.08 30.09 2.84
C SER A 92 -32.47 28.81 2.26
N PRO A 93 -31.17 28.78 1.90
CA PRO A 93 -30.56 27.62 1.28
C PRO A 93 -30.75 26.41 2.19
N THR A 94 -31.60 25.49 1.73
CA THR A 94 -31.87 24.26 2.45
C THR A 94 -31.04 23.18 1.77
N ILE A 95 -30.08 22.60 2.49
CA ILE A 95 -29.30 21.48 2.00
C ILE A 95 -30.26 20.34 1.63
N ASP A 96 -30.10 19.79 0.44
CA ASP A 96 -30.67 18.50 0.09
C ASP A 96 -29.78 17.38 0.69
N LEU A 97 -30.14 16.97 1.91
CA LEU A 97 -29.44 15.92 2.63
C LEU A 97 -29.43 14.59 1.88
N GLN A 98 -30.47 14.31 1.08
CA GLN A 98 -30.54 13.05 0.32
C GLN A 98 -29.52 13.06 -0.82
N LEU A 99 -29.41 14.18 -1.52
CA LEU A 99 -28.43 14.34 -2.59
C LEU A 99 -26.99 14.29 -2.04
N LEU A 100 -26.74 14.97 -0.92
CA LEU A 100 -25.42 14.95 -0.27
C LEU A 100 -25.08 13.55 0.22
N HIS A 101 -26.02 12.87 0.86
CA HIS A 101 -25.84 11.49 1.32
C HIS A 101 -25.55 10.54 0.16
N SER A 102 -26.31 10.61 -0.93
CA SER A 102 -26.09 9.76 -2.10
C SER A 102 -24.72 9.99 -2.77
N LYS A 103 -24.21 11.22 -2.77
CA LYS A 103 -22.86 11.52 -3.26
C LYS A 103 -21.79 10.87 -2.39
N ILE A 104 -21.92 10.94 -1.07
CA ILE A 104 -20.99 10.31 -0.12
C ILE A 104 -21.05 8.79 -0.26
N GLU A 105 -22.25 8.21 -0.26
CA GLU A 105 -22.47 6.78 -0.42
C GLU A 105 -21.90 6.23 -1.73
N SER A 106 -21.93 7.00 -2.82
CA SER A 106 -21.43 6.59 -4.12
C SER A 106 -19.91 6.33 -4.14
N ILE A 107 -19.16 6.86 -3.18
CA ILE A 107 -17.72 6.62 -3.02
C ILE A 107 -17.45 5.26 -2.37
N SER A 108 -18.43 4.70 -1.64
CA SER A 108 -18.39 3.40 -0.97
C SER A 108 -17.32 3.31 0.13
N GLU A 109 -16.09 2.92 -0.19
CA GLU A 109 -14.98 2.84 0.76
C GLU A 109 -13.97 3.94 0.52
N LEU A 110 -13.55 4.62 1.58
CA LEU A 110 -12.52 5.65 1.56
C LEU A 110 -11.27 5.15 2.28
N ALA A 111 -10.27 4.73 1.53
CA ALA A 111 -8.94 4.45 2.06
C ALA A 111 -8.21 5.78 2.30
N THR A 112 -7.95 6.10 3.55
CA THR A 112 -7.39 7.40 3.95
C THR A 112 -5.93 7.35 4.38
N VAL A 113 -5.43 6.16 4.76
CA VAL A 113 -4.04 5.96 5.19
C VAL A 113 -3.50 4.66 4.64
N GLU A 114 -2.27 4.70 4.16
CA GLU A 114 -1.44 3.55 3.83
C GLU A 114 -0.28 3.46 4.83
N TYR A 115 -0.13 2.31 5.46
CA TYR A 115 0.98 1.99 6.35
C TYR A 115 1.92 1.02 5.64
N LEU A 116 3.10 1.53 5.26
CA LEU A 116 4.16 0.70 4.69
C LEU A 116 5.01 0.13 5.82
N TYR A 117 5.28 -1.16 5.75
CA TYR A 117 6.13 -1.82 6.75
C TYR A 117 7.11 -2.78 6.09
N THR A 118 8.21 -3.00 6.79
CA THR A 118 9.15 -4.10 6.55
C THR A 118 9.18 -4.94 7.81
N ASP A 119 8.96 -6.22 7.70
CA ASP A 119 9.04 -7.13 8.83
C ASP A 119 9.91 -8.36 8.52
N ALA A 120 10.39 -8.99 9.58
CA ALA A 120 11.06 -10.26 9.51
C ALA A 120 10.60 -11.12 10.70
N SER A 121 10.08 -12.29 10.41
CA SER A 121 9.60 -13.21 11.45
C SER A 121 10.16 -14.60 11.29
N GLU A 122 10.37 -15.24 12.41
CA GLU A 122 10.80 -16.64 12.50
C GLU A 122 9.59 -17.54 12.72
N PHE A 123 9.50 -18.57 11.90
CA PHE A 123 8.68 -19.75 12.18
C PHE A 123 9.56 -20.85 12.74
N SER A 124 9.14 -21.48 13.82
CA SER A 124 9.86 -22.63 14.41
C SER A 124 8.84 -23.63 14.95
N ASP A 125 9.05 -24.90 14.62
CA ASP A 125 8.22 -26.01 15.07
C ASP A 125 9.09 -27.26 15.29
N SER A 126 8.68 -28.09 16.25
CA SER A 126 9.32 -29.37 16.57
C SER A 126 8.27 -30.46 16.73
N LYS A 127 8.61 -31.70 16.46
CA LYS A 127 7.72 -32.82 16.81
C LYS A 127 7.69 -33.00 18.33
N HIS A 128 6.51 -33.19 18.87
CA HIS A 128 6.31 -33.45 20.30
C HIS A 128 5.98 -34.91 20.54
N PHE A 129 6.55 -35.47 21.61
CA PHE A 129 6.15 -36.76 22.14
C PHE A 129 5.78 -36.57 23.63
N VAL A 130 4.46 -36.71 23.91
CA VAL A 130 3.80 -36.45 25.21
C VAL A 130 4.06 -35.04 25.71
N ASN A 131 4.86 -34.39 26.02
CA ASN A 131 5.17 -33.00 26.40
C ASN A 131 6.66 -32.64 26.16
N TRP A 132 7.34 -33.44 25.36
CA TRP A 132 8.74 -33.27 25.10
C TRP A 132 8.98 -33.01 23.62
N ASP A 133 9.81 -32.01 23.33
CA ASP A 133 10.33 -31.80 21.98
C ASP A 133 11.27 -32.94 21.61
N VAL A 134 11.03 -33.59 20.47
CA VAL A 134 11.88 -34.65 19.98
C VAL A 134 13.19 -34.03 19.46
N PRO A 135 14.34 -34.32 20.08
CA PRO A 135 15.61 -33.74 19.64
C PRO A 135 15.88 -34.05 18.15
N GLY A 136 16.42 -33.07 17.43
CA GLY A 136 16.75 -33.22 16.02
C GLY A 136 15.55 -33.19 15.06
N THR A 137 14.36 -32.80 15.50
CA THR A 137 13.19 -32.63 14.64
C THR A 137 12.76 -31.17 14.47
N LYS A 138 13.56 -30.23 14.98
CA LYS A 138 13.28 -28.80 14.83
C LYS A 138 13.35 -28.42 13.36
N LYS A 139 12.32 -27.75 12.87
CA LYS A 139 12.30 -27.04 11.59
C LYS A 139 12.10 -25.56 11.87
N SER A 140 12.71 -24.70 11.09
CA SER A 140 12.54 -23.25 11.19
C SER A 140 12.84 -22.56 9.88
N PHE A 141 12.23 -21.41 9.67
CA PHE A 141 12.62 -20.48 8.63
C PHE A 141 12.43 -19.04 9.12
N ILE A 142 13.20 -18.13 8.55
CA ILE A 142 13.06 -16.69 8.78
C ILE A 142 12.77 -16.07 7.43
N LEU A 143 11.64 -15.40 7.34
CA LEU A 143 11.26 -14.62 6.17
C LEU A 143 11.29 -13.14 6.51
N LYS A 144 11.75 -12.34 5.55
CA LYS A 144 11.66 -10.88 5.54
C LYS A 144 10.83 -10.47 4.34
N TRP A 145 9.96 -9.48 4.49
CA TRP A 145 9.11 -8.96 3.42
C TRP A 145 8.70 -7.52 3.69
N ASN A 146 8.23 -6.88 2.64
CA ASN A 146 7.57 -5.59 2.71
C ASN A 146 6.06 -5.77 2.50
N GLY A 147 5.28 -4.86 3.03
CA GLY A 147 3.84 -4.88 2.81
C GLY A 147 3.20 -3.53 3.06
N ILE A 148 1.92 -3.46 2.69
CA ILE A 148 1.08 -2.27 2.81
C ILE A 148 -0.20 -2.68 3.52
N ILE A 149 -0.56 -1.92 4.54
CA ILE A 149 -1.86 -2.01 5.20
C ILE A 149 -2.62 -0.72 4.87
N LYS A 150 -3.81 -0.84 4.30
CA LYS A 150 -4.70 0.29 4.03
C LYS A 150 -5.79 0.33 5.08
N ALA A 151 -6.00 1.51 5.67
CA ALA A 151 -7.08 1.75 6.60
C ALA A 151 -7.95 2.91 6.14
N GLY A 152 -9.20 2.89 6.52
CA GLY A 152 -10.17 3.91 6.12
C GLY A 152 -11.55 3.64 6.69
N VAL A 153 -12.53 4.36 6.18
CA VAL A 153 -13.93 4.29 6.61
C VAL A 153 -14.84 3.83 5.47
N ASP A 154 -15.94 3.22 5.85
CA ASP A 154 -17.01 2.80 4.95
C ASP A 154 -18.04 3.93 4.82
N LEU A 155 -17.96 4.67 3.74
CA LEU A 155 -18.82 5.84 3.52
C LEU A 155 -20.29 5.49 3.27
N ALA A 156 -20.58 4.25 2.89
CA ALA A 156 -21.97 3.81 2.76
C ALA A 156 -22.72 3.77 4.10
N GLN A 157 -22.00 3.82 5.22
CA GLN A 157 -22.56 3.83 6.56
C GLN A 157 -22.58 5.24 7.19
N VAL A 158 -22.15 6.27 6.48
CA VAL A 158 -22.19 7.64 6.97
C VAL A 158 -23.62 8.14 7.00
N GLU A 159 -24.06 8.68 8.13
CA GLU A 159 -25.37 9.32 8.27
C GLU A 159 -25.22 10.82 8.45
N LEU A 160 -26.12 11.57 7.82
CA LEU A 160 -26.18 13.03 7.92
C LEU A 160 -27.46 13.44 8.66
N LYS A 161 -27.33 14.30 9.66
CA LYS A 161 -28.49 14.86 10.38
C LYS A 161 -28.33 16.35 10.56
N LEU A 162 -29.42 17.09 10.29
CA LEU A 162 -29.48 18.50 10.54
C LEU A 162 -30.03 18.74 11.97
N LEU A 163 -29.27 19.47 12.77
CA LEU A 163 -29.78 19.97 14.04
C LEU A 163 -30.33 21.40 13.85
N GLU A 164 -31.58 21.58 14.21
CA GLU A 164 -32.15 22.91 14.32
C GLU A 164 -31.52 23.60 15.54
N ASN A 165 -30.87 24.74 15.33
CA ASN A 165 -30.31 25.50 16.43
C ASN A 165 -31.46 26.12 17.21
N GLU A 166 -31.49 25.91 18.53
CA GLU A 166 -32.42 26.57 19.44
C GLU A 166 -32.12 28.08 19.60
N SER A 167 -31.05 28.60 18.99
CA SER A 167 -30.70 30.01 19.05
C SER A 167 -31.57 30.83 18.06
N ASN A 168 -32.35 31.73 18.60
CA ASN A 168 -33.16 32.71 17.85
C ASN A 168 -32.32 33.82 17.16
N GLU A 169 -31.04 33.60 16.93
CA GLU A 169 -30.19 34.55 16.22
C GLU A 169 -30.34 34.34 14.72
N GLU A 170 -30.81 35.34 14.02
CA GLU A 170 -31.16 35.35 12.59
C GLU A 170 -29.96 35.01 11.65
N ASN A 171 -28.73 34.95 12.20
CA ASN A 171 -27.48 34.66 11.49
C ASN A 171 -26.69 33.49 12.08
N ALA A 172 -27.27 32.67 12.97
CA ALA A 172 -26.55 31.53 13.53
C ALA A 172 -26.43 30.39 12.49
N LYS A 173 -25.20 29.95 12.20
CA LYS A 173 -24.98 28.79 11.33
C LYS A 173 -25.72 27.56 11.88
N LYS A 174 -26.40 26.85 11.01
CA LYS A 174 -27.04 25.57 11.34
C LYS A 174 -25.98 24.51 11.59
N THR A 175 -26.26 23.49 12.39
CA THR A 175 -25.30 22.40 12.64
C THR A 175 -25.68 21.20 11.79
N LEU A 176 -24.77 20.80 10.90
CA LEU A 176 -24.85 19.53 10.19
C LEU A 176 -24.01 18.49 10.95
N VAL A 177 -24.68 17.49 11.47
CA VAL A 177 -24.04 16.38 12.17
C VAL A 177 -23.74 15.27 11.17
N VAL A 178 -22.49 14.85 11.16
CA VAL A 178 -21.96 13.77 10.33
C VAL A 178 -21.62 12.61 11.26
N TYR A 179 -22.36 11.53 11.16
CA TYR A 179 -22.06 10.29 11.87
C TYR A 179 -21.16 9.44 10.98
N VAL A 180 -19.95 9.17 11.45
CA VAL A 180 -18.93 8.42 10.68
C VAL A 180 -18.68 7.09 11.37
N PRO A 181 -18.66 5.97 10.64
CA PRO A 181 -18.30 4.68 11.23
C PRO A 181 -16.84 4.69 11.64
N ALA A 182 -16.49 3.84 12.61
CA ALA A 182 -15.10 3.69 13.03
C ALA A 182 -14.23 3.22 11.86
N ALA A 183 -13.03 3.79 11.75
CA ALA A 183 -12.06 3.37 10.77
C ALA A 183 -11.67 1.90 10.98
N LYS A 184 -11.49 1.18 9.88
CA LYS A 184 -11.13 -0.23 9.86
C LYS A 184 -9.99 -0.49 8.88
N ILE A 185 -9.33 -1.63 9.01
CA ILE A 185 -8.41 -2.11 7.98
C ILE A 185 -9.24 -2.56 6.77
N LEU A 186 -8.93 -1.99 5.61
CA LEU A 186 -9.60 -2.27 4.35
C LEU A 186 -8.87 -3.35 3.55
N SER A 187 -7.54 -3.26 3.49
CA SER A 187 -6.73 -4.27 2.80
C SER A 187 -5.38 -4.48 3.49
N TYR A 188 -4.84 -5.65 3.23
CA TYR A 188 -3.51 -6.05 3.61
C TYR A 188 -2.84 -6.69 2.38
N GLU A 189 -1.75 -6.12 1.95
CA GLU A 189 -1.01 -6.54 0.77
C GLU A 189 0.45 -6.83 1.14
N ILE A 190 0.96 -7.98 0.73
CA ILE A 190 2.38 -8.31 0.80
C ILE A 190 2.97 -8.09 -0.58
N ASP A 191 4.11 -7.44 -0.64
CA ASP A 191 4.92 -7.36 -1.83
C ASP A 191 5.67 -8.70 -2.00
N GLU A 192 5.11 -9.59 -2.82
CA GLU A 192 5.64 -10.93 -3.05
C GLU A 192 7.07 -10.90 -3.61
N ASP A 193 7.43 -9.88 -4.37
CA ASP A 193 8.77 -9.69 -4.94
C ASP A 193 9.80 -9.29 -3.88
N SER A 194 9.35 -8.82 -2.73
CA SER A 194 10.19 -8.43 -1.60
C SER A 194 10.50 -9.57 -0.64
N VAL A 195 9.86 -10.73 -0.80
CA VAL A 195 10.01 -11.86 0.12
C VAL A 195 11.41 -12.46 0.02
N GLU A 196 12.17 -12.36 1.11
CA GLU A 196 13.53 -12.86 1.23
C GLU A 196 13.61 -13.94 2.32
N VAL A 197 14.13 -15.11 1.97
CA VAL A 197 14.43 -16.18 2.94
C VAL A 197 15.81 -15.90 3.55
N LEU A 198 15.84 -15.45 4.81
CA LEU A 198 17.08 -15.14 5.51
C LEU A 198 17.75 -16.39 6.06
N ASN A 199 16.94 -17.35 6.52
CA ASN A 199 17.41 -18.63 7.03
C ASN A 199 16.34 -19.70 6.83
N GLU A 200 16.75 -20.91 6.49
CA GLU A 200 15.87 -22.07 6.42
C GLU A 200 16.60 -23.29 6.99
N SER A 201 15.97 -23.97 7.92
CA SER A 201 16.41 -25.24 8.48
C SER A 201 15.26 -26.24 8.43
N SER A 202 15.39 -27.25 7.62
CA SER A 202 14.43 -28.35 7.53
C SER A 202 15.08 -29.67 7.87
N ASN A 203 14.28 -30.64 8.27
CA ASN A 203 14.74 -31.97 8.69
C ASN A 203 13.95 -33.04 7.95
N ILE A 204 14.62 -34.14 7.59
CA ILE A 204 13.97 -35.28 6.89
C ILE A 204 12.81 -35.88 7.71
N PHE A 205 12.85 -35.77 9.02
CA PHE A 205 11.81 -36.25 9.95
C PHE A 205 10.72 -35.23 10.22
N ASN A 206 10.93 -33.93 9.89
CA ASN A 206 9.98 -32.84 10.03
C ASN A 206 10.22 -31.80 8.94
N PRO A 207 9.83 -32.08 7.69
CA PRO A 207 10.00 -31.13 6.59
C PRO A 207 9.05 -29.94 6.74
N ILE A 208 9.45 -28.79 6.19
CA ILE A 208 8.58 -27.62 6.09
C ILE A 208 7.46 -27.92 5.08
N THR A 209 6.23 -27.70 5.50
CA THR A 209 5.02 -27.99 4.71
C THR A 209 4.33 -26.70 4.24
N VAL A 210 3.43 -26.82 3.26
CA VAL A 210 2.56 -25.71 2.83
C VAL A 210 1.70 -25.22 4.01
N SER A 211 1.23 -26.14 4.86
CA SER A 211 0.45 -25.78 6.06
C SER A 211 1.24 -24.88 7.02
N ASP A 212 2.53 -25.12 7.19
CA ASP A 212 3.40 -24.30 8.02
C ASP A 212 3.49 -22.86 7.47
N LYS A 213 3.64 -22.73 6.15
CA LYS A 213 3.69 -21.43 5.47
C LYS A 213 2.36 -20.66 5.60
N VAL A 214 1.23 -21.34 5.43
CA VAL A 214 -0.11 -20.74 5.60
C VAL A 214 -0.34 -20.30 7.05
N SER A 215 0.03 -21.14 8.01
CA SER A 215 -0.10 -20.79 9.45
C SER A 215 0.79 -19.61 9.82
N PHE A 216 1.99 -19.57 9.29
CA PHE A 216 2.93 -18.46 9.46
C PHE A 216 2.38 -17.16 8.86
N ASP A 217 1.87 -17.18 7.63
CA ASP A 217 1.27 -16.02 6.97
C ASP A 217 0.11 -15.44 7.79
N SER A 218 -0.80 -16.31 8.24
CA SER A 218 -1.95 -15.89 9.05
C SER A 218 -1.53 -15.27 10.40
N ALA A 219 -0.56 -15.87 11.10
CA ALA A 219 -0.05 -15.36 12.37
C ALA A 219 0.66 -14.02 12.20
N THR A 220 1.45 -13.91 11.15
CA THR A 220 2.20 -12.71 10.81
C THR A 220 1.30 -11.55 10.45
N ARG A 221 0.28 -11.80 9.61
CA ARG A 221 -0.73 -10.80 9.25
C ARG A 221 -1.38 -10.23 10.50
N LYS A 222 -1.85 -11.09 11.40
CA LYS A 222 -2.47 -10.64 12.66
C LYS A 222 -1.53 -9.83 13.54
N ALA A 223 -0.26 -10.21 13.62
CA ALA A 223 0.75 -9.46 14.38
C ALA A 223 1.02 -8.08 13.77
N MET A 224 1.06 -8.00 12.43
CA MET A 224 1.25 -6.73 11.71
C MET A 224 0.06 -5.80 11.88
N GLU A 225 -1.16 -6.32 11.73
CA GLU A 225 -2.40 -5.56 11.99
C GLU A 225 -2.40 -4.99 13.39
N SER A 226 -2.09 -5.80 14.40
CA SER A 226 -2.03 -5.35 15.80
C SER A 226 -1.01 -4.23 15.98
N ARG A 227 0.20 -4.37 15.45
CA ARG A 227 1.23 -3.32 15.51
C ARG A 227 0.83 -2.04 14.80
N ALA A 228 0.21 -2.15 13.62
CA ALA A 228 -0.27 -0.99 12.88
C ALA A 228 -1.34 -0.23 13.67
N ILE A 229 -2.28 -0.96 14.30
CA ILE A 229 -3.30 -0.39 15.17
C ILE A 229 -2.67 0.26 16.41
N GLU A 230 -1.75 -0.42 17.09
CA GLU A 230 -1.01 0.11 18.26
C GLU A 230 -0.22 1.39 17.90
N ASN A 231 0.25 1.49 16.67
CA ASN A 231 0.93 2.68 16.13
C ASN A 231 -0.04 3.79 15.68
N GLY A 232 -1.33 3.67 15.95
CA GLY A 232 -2.33 4.70 15.69
C GLY A 232 -2.82 4.75 14.25
N LEU A 233 -2.69 3.66 13.47
CA LEU A 233 -3.17 3.61 12.10
C LEU A 233 -4.65 3.97 11.97
N LEU A 234 -5.50 3.39 12.82
CA LEU A 234 -6.94 3.62 12.77
C LEU A 234 -7.32 5.04 13.22
N ASP A 235 -6.64 5.57 14.24
CA ASP A 235 -6.86 6.95 14.68
C ASP A 235 -6.52 7.93 13.57
N LYS A 236 -5.39 7.71 12.89
CA LYS A 236 -4.99 8.55 11.77
C LYS A 236 -5.92 8.41 10.56
N ALA A 237 -6.41 7.20 10.31
CA ALA A 237 -7.39 6.96 9.26
C ALA A 237 -8.72 7.66 9.54
N GLN A 238 -9.16 7.65 10.79
CA GLN A 238 -10.36 8.36 11.22
C GLN A 238 -10.22 9.87 11.04
N GLU A 239 -9.12 10.45 11.51
CA GLU A 239 -8.81 11.87 11.39
C GLU A 239 -8.80 12.34 9.93
N ASN A 240 -8.11 11.59 9.07
CA ASN A 240 -8.04 11.89 7.63
C ASN A 240 -9.41 11.74 6.95
N ALA A 241 -10.24 10.78 7.37
CA ALA A 241 -11.59 10.61 6.84
C ALA A 241 -12.48 11.82 7.17
N GLU A 242 -12.40 12.31 8.39
CA GLU A 242 -13.16 13.52 8.82
C GLU A 242 -12.69 14.76 8.05
N GLU A 243 -11.38 14.88 7.81
CA GLU A 243 -10.82 15.98 7.01
C GLU A 243 -11.32 15.93 5.56
N ILE A 244 -11.27 14.75 4.93
CA ILE A 244 -11.74 14.57 3.54
C ILE A 244 -13.25 14.80 3.44
N LEU A 245 -14.03 14.27 4.39
CA LEU A 245 -15.47 14.51 4.46
C LEU A 245 -15.78 16.00 4.64
N THR A 246 -15.00 16.71 5.45
CA THR A 246 -15.13 18.16 5.61
C THR A 246 -14.93 18.88 4.29
N GLN A 247 -13.86 18.54 3.56
CA GLN A 247 -13.56 19.14 2.26
C GLN A 247 -14.64 18.79 1.22
N LEU A 248 -15.15 17.56 1.24
CA LEU A 248 -16.20 17.10 0.33
C LEU A 248 -17.52 17.82 0.56
N ILE A 249 -17.90 18.00 1.83
CA ILE A 249 -19.15 18.66 2.21
C ILE A 249 -19.06 20.18 1.97
N TYR A 250 -17.93 20.80 2.33
CA TYR A 250 -17.68 22.23 2.13
C TYR A 250 -17.27 22.59 0.70
N PHE A 251 -17.25 21.62 -0.21
CA PHE A 251 -17.07 21.92 -1.63
C PHE A 251 -18.18 22.85 -2.16
N ASP A 252 -19.36 22.79 -1.56
CA ASP A 252 -20.45 23.75 -1.79
C ASP A 252 -20.29 24.93 -0.84
N SER A 253 -20.00 26.12 -1.39
CA SER A 253 -19.81 27.34 -0.63
C SER A 253 -21.04 27.74 0.22
N ASP A 254 -22.23 27.42 -0.25
CA ASP A 254 -23.47 27.70 0.49
C ASP A 254 -23.54 26.87 1.78
N ILE A 255 -22.95 25.67 1.76
CA ILE A 255 -22.85 24.83 2.96
C ILE A 255 -21.81 25.40 3.92
N GLU A 256 -20.63 25.77 3.42
CA GLU A 256 -19.56 26.34 4.25
C GLU A 256 -20.00 27.63 4.95
N GLU A 257 -20.74 28.48 4.23
CA GLU A 257 -21.23 29.76 4.79
C GLU A 257 -22.34 29.61 5.85
N ASN A 258 -23.25 28.64 5.67
CA ASN A 258 -24.47 28.53 6.44
C ASN A 258 -24.46 27.39 7.48
N TYR A 259 -23.50 26.49 7.43
CA TYR A 259 -23.48 25.30 8.30
C TYR A 259 -22.13 25.11 9.00
N THR A 260 -22.23 24.56 10.22
CA THR A 260 -21.04 24.07 10.97
C THR A 260 -21.13 22.56 11.04
N LEU A 261 -20.03 21.86 10.69
CA LEU A 261 -19.97 20.40 10.78
C LEU A 261 -19.62 19.96 12.20
N LYS A 262 -20.26 18.90 12.64
CA LYS A 262 -19.89 18.15 13.85
C LYS A 262 -19.84 16.67 13.53
N PHE A 263 -18.70 16.04 13.83
CA PHE A 263 -18.49 14.62 13.61
C PHE A 263 -18.75 13.82 14.88
N TYR A 264 -19.41 12.68 14.72
CA TYR A 264 -19.63 11.70 15.77
C TYR A 264 -19.35 10.31 15.24
N LEU A 265 -18.67 9.48 16.05
CA LEU A 265 -18.44 8.08 15.74
C LEU A 265 -19.71 7.25 15.95
N ILE A 266 -20.00 6.38 14.97
CA ILE A 266 -20.97 5.29 15.13
C ILE A 266 -20.20 4.06 15.64
N HIS A 267 -20.69 3.46 16.71
CA HIS A 267 -20.12 2.22 17.27
C HIS A 267 -20.91 1.00 16.84
#